data_d489e464ad2ec9b348232135451ab174
#
_entry.id   d489e464ad2ec9b348232135451ab174
#
_cell.length_a   1.000
_cell.length_b   1.000
_cell.length_c   1.000
_cell.angle_alpha   90.00
_cell.angle_beta   90.00
_cell.angle_gamma   90.00
#
_symmetry.space_group_name_H-M   'P 1'
#
loop_
_entity.id
_entity.type
_entity.pdbx_description
1 polymer ?
#
loop_
_entity_poly.entity_id
_entity_poly.type
_entity_poly.pdbx_seq_one_letter_code
_entity_poly.pdbx_strand_id
1 'polypeptide(L)'
;GPAAQARPANEFLGALRFTLLYTFVTTPFILVIGFLLALAVNNVTQRLKGFVISASLLPFIITPVVGALSIKWLFRDNGLVPYILSFAGIKVFWMAQAWSAQLLIIVYGIWHVMPFAFIVFYAGLQSVPQDSLEAATIDGASTWQKLRYVTLPHMMPLVLFVTLIHLMDAYRVFEPVMVLT
;
A
#
# COMPACT_ATOMS: atom_id res chain seq x y z
N GLY A 1 40.95 14.40 -3.04
CA GLY A 1 41.41 13.31 -2.17
C GLY A 1 40.42 12.15 -2.19
N PRO A 2 40.80 10.94 -1.82
CA PRO A 2 39.96 9.72 -1.91
C PRO A 2 38.64 9.80 -1.10
N ALA A 3 38.58 10.64 -0.08
CA ALA A 3 37.38 10.86 0.72
C ALA A 3 36.24 11.59 -0.03
N ALA A 4 36.54 12.39 -1.04
CA ALA A 4 35.54 13.11 -1.82
C ALA A 4 34.86 12.19 -2.86
N GLN A 5 35.51 11.13 -3.29
CA GLN A 5 34.97 10.15 -4.23
C GLN A 5 34.14 9.05 -3.53
N ALA A 6 34.36 8.81 -2.24
CA ALA A 6 33.61 7.83 -1.46
C ALA A 6 32.20 8.32 -1.04
N ARG A 7 31.97 9.63 -0.97
CA ARG A 7 30.66 10.21 -0.60
C ARG A 7 29.53 9.83 -1.56
N PRO A 8 29.67 10.04 -2.91
CA PRO A 8 28.58 9.70 -3.83
C PRO A 8 28.27 8.20 -3.87
N ALA A 9 29.27 7.34 -3.69
CA ALA A 9 29.06 5.89 -3.63
C ALA A 9 28.28 5.47 -2.37
N ASN A 10 28.57 6.05 -1.22
CA ASN A 10 27.88 5.76 0.04
C ASN A 10 26.43 6.29 0.02
N GLU A 11 26.20 7.46 -0.58
CA GLU A 11 24.85 8.02 -0.77
C GLU A 11 24.02 7.15 -1.73
N PHE A 12 24.62 6.70 -2.83
CA PHE A 12 23.99 5.79 -3.77
C PHE A 12 23.61 4.46 -3.14
N LEU A 13 24.52 3.86 -2.39
CA LEU A 13 24.26 2.59 -1.66
C LEU A 13 23.18 2.77 -0.60
N GLY A 14 23.17 3.90 0.10
CA GLY A 14 22.11 4.26 1.05
C GLY A 14 20.75 4.37 0.39
N ALA A 15 20.67 5.07 -0.73
CA ALA A 15 19.44 5.20 -1.52
C ALA A 15 18.97 3.85 -2.07
N LEU A 16 19.87 3.04 -2.61
CA LEU A 16 19.57 1.70 -3.10
C LEU A 16 19.02 0.79 -2.00
N ARG A 17 19.68 0.80 -0.83
CA ARG A 17 19.23 0.05 0.34
C ARG A 17 17.83 0.46 0.79
N PHE A 18 17.57 1.77 0.84
CA PHE A 18 16.26 2.27 1.20
C PHE A 18 15.19 1.86 0.19
N THR A 19 15.45 2.00 -1.13
CA THR A 19 14.53 1.58 -2.19
C THR A 19 14.20 0.10 -2.10
N LEU A 20 15.19 -0.76 -1.88
CA LEU A 20 14.98 -2.20 -1.69
C LEU A 20 14.15 -2.49 -0.44
N LEU A 21 14.48 -1.86 0.69
CA LEU A 21 13.72 -2.01 1.93
C LEU A 21 12.27 -1.53 1.75
N TYR A 22 12.10 -0.35 1.16
CA TYR A 22 10.79 0.22 0.86
C TYR A 22 9.95 -0.76 0.01
N THR A 23 10.51 -1.21 -1.10
CA THR A 23 9.83 -2.14 -2.01
C THR A 23 9.47 -3.46 -1.33
N PHE A 24 10.42 -4.05 -0.62
CA PHE A 24 10.25 -5.34 0.04
C PHE A 24 9.21 -5.28 1.18
N VAL A 25 9.14 -4.17 1.89
CA VAL A 25 8.17 -3.96 2.97
C VAL A 25 6.79 -3.58 2.41
N THR A 26 6.73 -2.62 1.48
CA THR A 26 5.43 -2.12 0.99
C THR A 26 4.67 -3.12 0.14
N THR A 27 5.36 -3.92 -0.68
CA THR A 27 4.73 -4.87 -1.59
C THR A 27 3.77 -5.86 -0.89
N PRO A 28 4.19 -6.62 0.15
CA PRO A 28 3.28 -7.57 0.79
C PRO A 28 2.10 -6.86 1.47
N PHE A 29 2.31 -5.68 2.07
CA PHE A 29 1.23 -4.92 2.69
C PHE A 29 0.21 -4.44 1.65
N ILE A 30 0.65 -3.91 0.52
CA ILE A 30 -0.22 -3.47 -0.57
C ILE A 30 -1.05 -4.64 -1.11
N LEU A 31 -0.42 -5.79 -1.34
CA LEU A 31 -1.10 -6.98 -1.85
C LEU A 31 -2.14 -7.50 -0.83
N VAL A 32 -1.75 -7.66 0.42
CA VAL A 32 -2.62 -8.21 1.47
C VAL A 32 -3.77 -7.25 1.77
N ILE A 33 -3.49 -5.98 2.02
CA ILE A 33 -4.52 -5.00 2.36
C ILE A 33 -5.46 -4.78 1.18
N GLY A 34 -4.92 -4.63 -0.04
CA GLY A 34 -5.71 -4.48 -1.26
C GLY A 34 -6.63 -5.68 -1.51
N PHE A 35 -6.13 -6.91 -1.29
CA PHE A 35 -6.93 -8.12 -1.44
C PHE A 35 -8.00 -8.24 -0.35
N LEU A 36 -7.67 -7.98 0.91
CA LEU A 36 -8.64 -8.01 2.01
C LEU A 36 -9.74 -6.96 1.82
N LEU A 37 -9.37 -5.77 1.35
CA LEU A 37 -10.34 -4.72 1.04
C LEU A 37 -11.24 -5.13 -0.13
N ALA A 38 -10.70 -5.77 -1.17
CA ALA A 38 -11.48 -6.30 -2.28
C ALA A 38 -12.48 -7.37 -1.82
N LEU A 39 -12.07 -8.29 -0.95
CA LEU A 39 -12.96 -9.29 -0.35
C LEU A 39 -14.05 -8.63 0.51
N ALA A 40 -13.68 -7.64 1.32
CA ALA A 40 -14.63 -6.92 2.17
C ALA A 40 -15.69 -6.22 1.32
N VAL A 41 -15.29 -5.47 0.31
CA VAL A 41 -16.19 -4.75 -0.60
C VAL A 41 -17.06 -5.70 -1.42
N ASN A 42 -16.54 -6.87 -1.78
CA ASN A 42 -17.32 -7.89 -2.50
C ASN A 42 -18.54 -8.36 -1.70
N ASN A 43 -18.44 -8.35 -0.37
CA ASN A 43 -19.51 -8.77 0.55
C ASN A 43 -20.39 -7.61 1.05
N VAL A 44 -20.09 -6.36 0.69
CA VAL A 44 -20.89 -5.18 1.07
C VAL A 44 -22.21 -5.14 0.29
N THR A 45 -23.27 -4.68 0.93
CA THR A 45 -24.57 -4.47 0.28
C THR A 45 -24.47 -3.49 -0.89
N GLN A 46 -25.21 -3.74 -1.95
CA GLN A 46 -25.17 -2.95 -3.19
C GLN A 46 -25.35 -1.44 -2.97
N ARG A 47 -26.15 -1.05 -1.97
CA ARG A 47 -26.41 0.38 -1.66
C ARG A 47 -25.17 1.13 -1.19
N LEU A 48 -24.27 0.46 -0.45
CA LEU A 48 -23.05 1.06 0.11
C LEU A 48 -21.82 0.82 -0.76
N LYS A 49 -21.90 -0.16 -1.67
CA LYS A 49 -20.76 -0.61 -2.48
C LYS A 49 -20.11 0.54 -3.26
N GLY A 50 -20.89 1.35 -3.95
CA GLY A 50 -20.38 2.49 -4.71
C GLY A 50 -19.65 3.51 -3.84
N PHE A 51 -20.21 3.85 -2.68
CA PHE A 51 -19.56 4.75 -1.74
C PHE A 51 -18.23 4.20 -1.21
N VAL A 52 -18.19 2.93 -0.80
CA VAL A 52 -16.97 2.30 -0.28
C VAL A 52 -15.90 2.22 -1.37
N ILE A 53 -16.27 1.86 -2.61
CA ILE A 53 -15.31 1.85 -3.73
C ILE A 53 -14.75 3.25 -3.97
N SER A 54 -15.60 4.27 -4.07
CA SER A 54 -15.17 5.65 -4.29
C SER A 54 -14.25 6.14 -3.17
N ALA A 55 -14.61 5.90 -1.92
CA ALA A 55 -13.78 6.27 -0.77
C ALA A 55 -12.42 5.55 -0.77
N SER A 56 -12.41 4.27 -1.16
CA SER A 56 -11.18 3.47 -1.22
C SER A 56 -10.22 3.93 -2.34
N LEU A 57 -10.73 4.57 -3.40
CA LEU A 57 -9.93 5.07 -4.52
C LEU A 57 -9.40 6.49 -4.31
N LEU A 58 -9.90 7.23 -3.32
CA LEU A 58 -9.46 8.61 -3.05
C LEU A 58 -7.95 8.79 -2.93
N PRO A 59 -7.20 7.93 -2.22
CA PRO A 59 -5.75 8.10 -2.10
C PRO A 59 -5.01 8.04 -3.44
N PHE A 60 -5.52 7.26 -4.38
CA PHE A 60 -4.91 7.10 -5.70
C PHE A 60 -5.11 8.31 -6.61
N ILE A 61 -6.20 9.06 -6.41
CA ILE A 61 -6.53 10.25 -7.19
C ILE A 61 -5.66 11.44 -6.76
N ILE A 62 -5.21 11.47 -5.50
CA ILE A 62 -4.36 12.53 -4.97
C ILE A 62 -2.96 12.42 -5.60
N THR A 63 -2.46 13.52 -6.16
CA THR A 63 -1.10 13.52 -6.73
C THR A 63 -0.06 13.25 -5.63
N PRO A 64 1.04 12.54 -5.93
CA PRO A 64 2.06 12.17 -4.94
C PRO A 64 2.59 13.38 -4.16
N VAL A 65 2.84 14.49 -4.82
CA VAL A 65 3.36 15.72 -4.19
C VAL A 65 2.36 16.29 -3.19
N VAL A 66 1.07 16.40 -3.56
CA VAL A 66 0.02 16.92 -2.66
C VAL A 66 -0.19 15.98 -1.48
N GLY A 67 -0.20 14.66 -1.73
CA GLY A 67 -0.31 13.66 -0.67
C GLY A 67 0.86 13.72 0.31
N ALA A 68 2.09 13.81 -0.19
CA ALA A 68 3.29 13.94 0.64
C ALA A 68 3.30 15.23 1.45
N LEU A 69 2.92 16.37 0.83
CA LEU A 69 2.75 17.64 1.55
C LEU A 69 1.70 17.54 2.66
N SER A 70 0.56 16.91 2.40
CA SER A 70 -0.50 16.71 3.39
C SER A 70 0.01 15.90 4.59
N ILE A 71 0.74 14.83 4.34
CA ILE A 71 1.38 14.03 5.40
C ILE A 71 2.39 14.86 6.17
N LYS A 72 3.24 15.63 5.47
CA LYS A 72 4.22 16.54 6.11
C LYS A 72 3.55 17.52 7.07
N TRP A 73 2.44 18.13 6.67
CA TRP A 73 1.68 19.04 7.51
C TRP A 73 1.01 18.34 8.71
N LEU A 74 0.42 17.16 8.50
CA LEU A 74 -0.24 16.39 9.54
C LEU A 74 0.72 15.91 10.64
N PHE A 75 1.95 15.53 10.26
CA PHE A 75 2.96 14.95 11.16
C PHE A 75 4.04 15.93 11.61
N ARG A 76 3.94 17.20 11.23
CA ARG A 76 4.83 18.26 11.74
C ARG A 76 4.69 18.36 13.25
N ASP A 77 5.74 18.82 13.96
CA ASP A 77 5.78 18.90 15.43
C ASP A 77 4.56 19.57 16.07
N ASN A 78 3.99 20.57 15.39
CA ASN A 78 2.74 21.24 15.77
C ASN A 78 1.53 20.78 14.92
N GLY A 79 1.62 19.62 14.29
CA GLY A 79 0.58 19.07 13.44
C GLY A 79 -0.53 18.36 14.20
N LEU A 80 -1.59 18.01 13.49
CA LEU A 80 -2.77 17.37 14.06
C LEU A 80 -2.45 16.01 14.70
N VAL A 81 -1.59 15.19 14.07
CA VAL A 81 -1.26 13.85 14.56
C VAL A 81 -0.48 13.88 15.87
N PRO A 82 0.64 14.63 16.02
CA PRO A 82 1.30 14.78 17.31
C PRO A 82 0.39 15.38 18.38
N TYR A 83 -0.48 16.32 18.02
CA TYR A 83 -1.47 16.89 18.94
C TYR A 83 -2.41 15.82 19.51
N ILE A 84 -3.00 14.98 18.66
CA ILE A 84 -3.87 13.87 19.08
C ILE A 84 -3.10 12.84 19.93
N LEU A 85 -1.88 12.48 19.51
CA LEU A 85 -1.04 11.52 20.25
C LEU A 85 -0.61 12.04 21.62
N SER A 86 -0.51 13.36 21.79
CA SER A 86 -0.18 13.97 23.08
C SER A 86 -1.25 13.69 24.15
N PHE A 87 -2.52 13.52 23.78
CA PHE A 87 -3.57 13.09 24.71
C PHE A 87 -3.38 11.67 25.22
N ALA A 88 -2.71 10.80 24.43
CA ALA A 88 -2.33 9.45 24.83
C ALA A 88 -0.97 9.39 25.54
N GLY A 89 -0.33 10.54 25.81
CA GLY A 89 0.99 10.63 26.44
C GLY A 89 2.15 10.25 25.51
N ILE A 90 1.89 10.06 24.21
CA ILE A 90 2.89 9.66 23.23
C ILE A 90 3.46 10.91 22.54
N LYS A 91 4.75 11.20 22.79
CA LYS A 91 5.49 12.28 22.12
C LYS A 91 6.47 11.70 21.13
N VAL A 92 6.20 11.83 19.84
CA VAL A 92 7.10 11.39 18.77
C VAL A 92 7.36 12.56 17.82
N PHE A 93 8.62 12.86 17.61
CA PHE A 93 9.07 13.83 16.59
C PHE A 93 9.30 13.09 15.27
N TRP A 94 8.27 12.98 14.48
CA TRP A 94 8.23 12.14 13.28
C TRP A 94 9.26 12.53 12.21
N MET A 95 9.64 13.80 12.13
CA MET A 95 10.60 14.30 11.15
C MET A 95 12.01 14.53 11.69
N ALA A 96 12.19 14.39 13.01
CA ALA A 96 13.49 14.62 13.63
C ALA A 96 14.44 13.41 13.55
N GLN A 97 13.91 12.22 13.24
CA GLN A 97 14.69 10.97 13.22
C GLN A 97 14.53 10.26 11.86
N ALA A 98 15.63 9.77 11.32
CA ALA A 98 15.64 9.11 10.01
C ALA A 98 14.67 7.90 9.94
N TRP A 99 14.59 7.10 11.00
CA TRP A 99 13.70 5.92 11.03
C TRP A 99 12.22 6.28 10.99
N SER A 100 11.81 7.36 11.68
CA SER A 100 10.40 7.80 11.68
C SER A 100 10.00 8.43 10.35
N ALA A 101 10.90 9.18 9.70
CA ALA A 101 10.68 9.69 8.36
C ALA A 101 10.55 8.54 7.33
N GLN A 102 11.41 7.52 7.43
CA GLN A 102 11.32 6.32 6.58
C GLN A 102 9.98 5.57 6.79
N LEU A 103 9.56 5.44 8.05
CA LEU A 103 8.26 4.83 8.38
C LEU A 103 7.10 5.61 7.74
N LEU A 104 7.12 6.94 7.82
CA LEU A 104 6.09 7.77 7.18
C LEU A 104 6.04 7.59 5.67
N ILE A 105 7.19 7.50 5.02
CA ILE A 105 7.28 7.25 3.57
C ILE A 105 6.68 5.88 3.23
N ILE A 106 6.98 4.85 4.03
CA ILE A 106 6.45 3.50 3.84
C ILE A 106 4.91 3.49 4.02
N VAL A 107 4.41 4.07 5.10
CA VAL A 107 2.97 4.16 5.38
C VAL A 107 2.25 4.95 4.30
N TYR A 108 2.81 6.08 3.89
CA TYR A 108 2.27 6.88 2.79
C TYR A 108 2.23 6.08 1.49
N GLY A 109 3.31 5.38 1.14
CA GLY A 109 3.39 4.58 -0.07
C GLY A 109 2.35 3.46 -0.10
N ILE A 110 2.14 2.76 1.03
CA ILE A 110 1.10 1.73 1.15
C ILE A 110 -0.28 2.37 0.94
N TRP A 111 -0.57 3.46 1.65
CA TRP A 111 -1.86 4.15 1.56
C TRP A 111 -2.15 4.67 0.15
N HIS A 112 -1.15 5.20 -0.53
CA HIS A 112 -1.30 5.79 -1.87
C HIS A 112 -1.48 4.73 -2.97
N VAL A 113 -0.76 3.61 -2.89
CA VAL A 113 -0.73 2.57 -3.95
C VAL A 113 -1.76 1.46 -3.72
N MET A 114 -2.14 1.19 -2.46
CA MET A 114 -3.10 0.14 -2.11
C MET A 114 -4.42 0.20 -2.91
N PRO A 115 -4.99 1.38 -3.23
CA PRO A 115 -6.22 1.46 -4.03
C PRO A 115 -6.08 0.86 -5.43
N PHE A 116 -4.90 0.94 -6.04
CA PHE A 116 -4.64 0.30 -7.33
C PHE A 116 -4.72 -1.23 -7.21
N ALA A 117 -4.07 -1.82 -6.20
CA ALA A 117 -4.17 -3.24 -5.91
C ALA A 117 -5.62 -3.65 -5.62
N PHE A 118 -6.33 -2.84 -4.81
CA PHE A 118 -7.73 -3.07 -4.48
C PHE A 118 -8.61 -3.16 -5.73
N ILE A 119 -8.55 -2.20 -6.66
CA ILE A 119 -9.43 -2.19 -7.83
C ILE A 119 -9.12 -3.36 -8.78
N VAL A 120 -7.84 -3.72 -8.96
CA VAL A 120 -7.42 -4.87 -9.77
C VAL A 120 -7.94 -6.16 -9.15
N PHE A 121 -7.78 -6.35 -7.84
CA PHE A 121 -8.27 -7.55 -7.16
C PHE A 121 -9.79 -7.62 -7.10
N TYR A 122 -10.45 -6.48 -6.91
CA TYR A 122 -11.92 -6.43 -6.95
C TYR A 122 -12.46 -6.84 -8.32
N ALA A 123 -11.88 -6.33 -9.41
CA ALA A 123 -12.23 -6.76 -10.76
C ALA A 123 -11.93 -8.26 -10.99
N GLY A 124 -10.80 -8.74 -10.48
CA GLY A 124 -10.43 -10.15 -10.54
C GLY A 124 -11.40 -11.06 -9.81
N LEU A 125 -11.88 -10.66 -8.63
CA LEU A 125 -12.90 -11.41 -7.89
C LEU A 125 -14.22 -11.55 -8.67
N GLN A 126 -14.57 -10.54 -9.47
CA GLN A 126 -15.76 -10.59 -10.34
C GLN A 126 -15.57 -11.54 -11.53
N SER A 127 -14.34 -11.87 -11.89
CA SER A 127 -14.01 -12.76 -13.02
C SER A 127 -13.85 -14.22 -12.62
N VAL A 128 -13.93 -14.57 -11.33
CA VAL A 128 -13.86 -15.96 -10.88
C VAL A 128 -15.04 -16.74 -11.43
N PRO A 129 -14.81 -17.89 -12.11
CA PRO A 129 -15.88 -18.67 -12.71
C PRO A 129 -16.90 -19.15 -11.66
N GLN A 130 -18.14 -18.77 -11.84
CA GLN A 130 -19.23 -19.12 -10.92
C GLN A 130 -19.42 -20.64 -10.83
N ASP A 131 -19.31 -21.32 -11.99
CA ASP A 131 -19.44 -22.77 -12.06
C ASP A 131 -18.44 -23.49 -11.16
N SER A 132 -17.21 -22.98 -11.08
CA SER A 132 -16.16 -23.54 -10.20
C SER A 132 -16.49 -23.35 -8.72
N LEU A 133 -17.09 -22.21 -8.35
CA LEU A 133 -17.51 -21.94 -6.98
C LEU A 133 -18.73 -22.79 -6.59
N GLU A 134 -19.65 -23.00 -7.52
CA GLU A 134 -20.83 -23.84 -7.33
C GLU A 134 -20.43 -25.32 -7.20
N ALA A 135 -19.55 -25.81 -8.10
CA ALA A 135 -19.01 -27.17 -7.99
C ALA A 135 -18.34 -27.42 -6.64
N ALA A 136 -17.47 -26.49 -6.21
CA ALA A 136 -16.83 -26.57 -4.88
C ALA A 136 -17.86 -26.55 -3.73
N THR A 137 -18.98 -25.87 -3.92
CA THR A 137 -20.06 -25.84 -2.90
C THR A 137 -20.80 -27.19 -2.84
N ILE A 138 -21.04 -27.81 -3.99
CA ILE A 138 -21.64 -29.15 -4.09
C ILE A 138 -20.72 -30.19 -3.44
N ASP A 139 -19.40 -30.05 -3.62
CA ASP A 139 -18.38 -30.89 -2.99
C ASP A 139 -18.23 -30.66 -1.47
N GLY A 140 -19.02 -29.75 -0.88
CA GLY A 140 -19.00 -29.44 0.55
C GLY A 140 -17.83 -28.58 1.00
N ALA A 141 -17.14 -27.87 0.09
CA ALA A 141 -16.03 -27.00 0.42
C ALA A 141 -16.47 -25.80 1.29
N SER A 142 -15.74 -25.56 2.38
CA SER A 142 -15.93 -24.37 3.22
C SER A 142 -15.55 -23.09 2.47
N THR A 143 -15.99 -21.94 2.97
CA THR A 143 -15.62 -20.61 2.41
C THR A 143 -14.11 -20.43 2.31
N TRP A 144 -13.35 -20.88 3.30
CA TRP A 144 -11.90 -20.83 3.29
C TRP A 144 -11.29 -21.74 2.21
N GLN A 145 -11.83 -22.93 2.04
CA GLN A 145 -11.39 -23.87 1.00
C GLN A 145 -11.67 -23.31 -0.40
N LYS A 146 -12.85 -22.73 -0.63
CA LYS A 146 -13.17 -22.04 -1.90
C LYS A 146 -12.21 -20.88 -2.17
N LEU A 147 -11.94 -20.06 -1.14
CA LEU A 147 -10.97 -18.96 -1.27
C LEU A 147 -9.58 -19.48 -1.64
N ARG A 148 -9.07 -20.49 -0.93
CA ARG A 148 -7.70 -20.99 -1.10
C ARG A 148 -7.50 -21.80 -2.39
N TYR A 149 -8.47 -22.61 -2.79
CA TYR A 149 -8.30 -23.58 -3.86
C TYR A 149 -8.94 -23.16 -5.20
N VAL A 150 -9.88 -22.21 -5.17
CA VAL A 150 -10.54 -21.71 -6.38
C VAL A 150 -10.15 -20.25 -6.62
N THR A 151 -10.44 -19.36 -5.67
CA THR A 151 -10.29 -17.92 -5.84
C THR A 151 -8.81 -17.49 -5.91
N LEU A 152 -7.98 -17.88 -4.95
CA LEU A 152 -6.57 -17.48 -4.91
C LEU A 152 -5.77 -17.96 -6.14
N PRO A 153 -5.89 -19.22 -6.59
CA PRO A 153 -5.20 -19.65 -7.82
C PRO A 153 -5.64 -18.86 -9.05
N HIS A 154 -6.93 -18.56 -9.16
CA HIS A 154 -7.46 -17.72 -10.23
C HIS A 154 -6.91 -16.27 -10.19
N MET A 155 -6.68 -15.74 -9.00
CA MET A 155 -6.16 -14.41 -8.78
C MET A 155 -4.63 -14.28 -8.96
N MET A 156 -3.90 -15.39 -9.01
CA MET A 156 -2.43 -15.38 -9.02
C MET A 156 -1.83 -14.53 -10.17
N PRO A 157 -2.33 -14.58 -11.41
CA PRO A 157 -1.85 -13.70 -12.49
C PRO A 157 -2.00 -12.22 -12.15
N LEU A 158 -3.07 -11.83 -11.46
CA LEU A 158 -3.32 -10.45 -11.05
C LEU A 158 -2.40 -10.04 -9.90
N VAL A 159 -2.11 -10.95 -8.96
CA VAL A 159 -1.11 -10.73 -7.90
C VAL A 159 0.26 -10.46 -8.50
N LEU A 160 0.67 -11.25 -9.49
CA LEU A 160 1.92 -11.03 -10.22
C LEU A 160 1.92 -9.69 -10.97
N PHE A 161 0.83 -9.37 -11.64
CA PHE A 161 0.68 -8.10 -12.36
C PHE A 161 0.82 -6.89 -11.42
N VAL A 162 0.08 -6.86 -10.31
CA VAL A 162 0.15 -5.79 -9.32
C VAL A 162 1.56 -5.69 -8.72
N THR A 163 2.18 -6.83 -8.43
CA THR A 163 3.55 -6.88 -7.91
C THR A 163 4.55 -6.25 -8.89
N LEU A 164 4.47 -6.61 -10.17
CA LEU A 164 5.36 -6.06 -11.19
C LEU A 164 5.17 -4.56 -11.38
N ILE A 165 3.93 -4.09 -11.44
CA ILE A 165 3.64 -2.65 -11.55
C ILE A 165 4.17 -1.91 -10.32
N HIS A 166 3.95 -2.44 -9.11
CA HIS A 166 4.45 -1.82 -7.89
C HIS A 166 5.99 -1.80 -7.84
N LEU A 167 6.65 -2.88 -8.27
CA LEU A 167 8.12 -2.91 -8.39
C LEU A 167 8.61 -1.82 -9.33
N MET A 168 7.97 -1.62 -10.47
CA MET A 168 8.32 -0.54 -11.39
C MET A 168 8.10 0.85 -10.78
N ASP A 169 7.00 1.05 -10.06
CA ASP A 169 6.69 2.33 -9.42
C ASP A 169 7.54 2.61 -8.17
N ALA A 170 8.04 1.60 -7.50
CA ALA A 170 8.91 1.76 -6.33
C ALA A 170 10.21 2.53 -6.65
N TYR A 171 10.68 2.46 -7.90
CA TYR A 171 11.81 3.28 -8.36
C TYR A 171 11.46 4.79 -8.45
N ARG A 172 10.18 5.14 -8.45
CA ARG A 172 9.67 6.51 -8.48
C ARG A 172 9.46 7.13 -7.09
N VAL A 173 9.91 6.47 -6.05
CA VAL A 173 9.79 6.94 -4.65
C VAL A 173 10.49 8.27 -4.37
N PHE A 174 11.20 8.79 -5.36
CA PHE A 174 11.95 10.07 -5.28
C PHE A 174 11.06 11.25 -4.86
N GLU A 175 9.86 11.38 -5.43
CA GLU A 175 8.97 12.53 -5.16
C GLU A 175 8.56 12.64 -3.67
N PRO A 176 8.00 11.59 -3.03
CA PRO A 176 7.66 11.67 -1.61
C PRO A 176 8.88 11.78 -0.70
N VAL A 177 10.01 11.19 -1.07
CA VAL A 177 11.26 11.35 -0.30
C VAL A 177 11.69 12.80 -0.30
N MET A 178 11.70 13.47 -1.45
CA MET A 178 12.13 14.85 -1.58
C MET A 178 11.24 15.85 -0.83
N VAL A 179 9.96 15.53 -0.66
CA VAL A 179 8.99 16.37 0.05
C VAL A 179 9.02 16.13 1.57
N LEU A 180 9.24 14.88 2.00
CA LEU A 180 9.16 14.47 3.41
C LEU A 180 10.50 14.60 4.16
N THR A 181 11.62 14.65 3.46
CA THR A 181 12.95 14.90 4.05
C THR A 181 13.40 16.33 3.80
#